data_9455b2b56284419107ca9c02d2f8ac97
#
_entry.id   9455b2b56284419107ca9c02d2f8ac97
#
_cell.length_a   1.000
_cell.length_b   1.000
_cell.length_c   1.000
_cell.angle_alpha   90.00
_cell.angle_beta   90.00
_cell.angle_gamma   90.00
#
_symmetry.space_group_name_H-M   'P 1'
#
loop_
_entity.id
_entity.type
_entity.pdbx_description
1 polymer ?
#
loop_
_entity_poly.entity_id
_entity_poly.type
_entity_poly.pdbx_seq_one_letter_code
_entity_poly.pdbx_strand_id
1 'polypeptide(L)'
;WYSATSSDENYWYSEIHIPWSIAPMTKAVSGKKEMSFWFSRVVYDESLRFAFPDAFYSRNTFIQDWHRVEVNQEDSSSFEVYPYFSYTHNLHNSGSDTYSNDKKTGLDFIWRPNNSIQLTGTVRPDFGQVESDDLVVNFSAFETFMSEKRPFFTENQGLFNSEMPNEDVILYTRRIGSG
;
A
#
# COMPACT_ATOMS: atom_id res chain seq x y z
N TRP A 1 -0.16 -10.46 -7.79
CA TRP A 1 -1.09 -11.59 -7.84
C TRP A 1 -1.81 -11.61 -9.17
N TYR A 2 -2.25 -12.80 -9.60
CA TYR A 2 -2.98 -13.00 -10.83
C TYR A 2 -4.25 -13.79 -10.52
N SER A 3 -5.31 -13.55 -11.27
CA SER A 3 -6.55 -14.33 -11.14
C SER A 3 -7.14 -14.63 -12.49
N ALA A 4 -7.81 -15.77 -12.56
CA ALA A 4 -8.62 -16.18 -13.68
C ALA A 4 -9.97 -16.68 -13.18
N THR A 5 -10.99 -16.49 -13.97
CA THR A 5 -12.35 -16.96 -13.66
C THR A 5 -12.92 -17.70 -14.86
N SER A 6 -13.71 -18.72 -14.59
CA SER A 6 -14.48 -19.43 -15.60
C SER A 6 -15.82 -19.87 -15.00
N SER A 7 -16.78 -20.20 -15.85
CA SER A 7 -18.07 -20.72 -15.42
C SER A 7 -18.57 -21.77 -16.41
N ASP A 8 -19.33 -22.72 -15.90
CA ASP A 8 -20.15 -23.62 -16.68
C ASP A 8 -21.63 -23.43 -16.30
N GLU A 9 -22.51 -24.34 -16.72
CA GLU A 9 -23.95 -24.23 -16.46
C GLU A 9 -24.31 -24.26 -14.95
N ASN A 10 -23.46 -24.88 -14.10
CA ASN A 10 -23.77 -25.12 -12.70
C ASN A 10 -22.81 -24.45 -11.74
N TYR A 11 -21.57 -24.13 -12.19
CA TYR A 11 -20.49 -23.70 -11.31
C TYR A 11 -19.78 -22.48 -11.84
N TRP A 12 -19.28 -21.70 -10.92
CA TRP A 12 -18.34 -20.62 -11.14
C TRP A 12 -17.02 -20.95 -10.45
N TYR A 13 -15.93 -20.79 -11.20
CA TYR A 13 -14.58 -21.08 -10.74
C TYR A 13 -13.75 -19.80 -10.66
N SER A 14 -12.92 -19.72 -9.63
CA SER A 14 -11.90 -18.68 -9.52
C SER A 14 -10.59 -19.31 -9.10
N GLU A 15 -9.55 -19.02 -9.85
CA GLU A 15 -8.18 -19.38 -9.53
C GLU A 15 -7.41 -18.11 -9.22
N ILE A 16 -6.67 -18.10 -8.10
CA ILE A 16 -5.91 -16.95 -7.63
C ILE A 16 -4.49 -17.42 -7.34
N HIS A 17 -3.53 -16.81 -8.05
CA HIS A 17 -2.10 -17.01 -7.81
C HIS A 17 -1.57 -15.86 -6.98
N ILE A 18 -1.08 -16.16 -5.77
CA ILE A 18 -0.51 -15.20 -4.83
C ILE A 18 0.97 -15.57 -4.62
N PRO A 19 1.92 -14.79 -5.15
CA PRO A 19 3.34 -15.07 -4.95
C PRO A 19 3.73 -14.82 -3.49
N TRP A 20 4.67 -15.60 -2.98
CA TRP A 20 5.19 -15.44 -1.61
C TRP A 20 5.82 -14.05 -1.34
N SER A 21 6.27 -13.39 -2.39
CA SER A 21 6.85 -12.03 -2.31
C SER A 21 5.82 -10.91 -2.15
N ILE A 22 4.51 -11.20 -2.09
CA ILE A 22 3.47 -10.16 -2.02
C ILE A 22 3.56 -9.32 -0.75
N ALA A 23 3.99 -9.92 0.35
CA ALA A 23 4.17 -9.23 1.62
C ALA A 23 5.27 -9.91 2.45
N PRO A 24 5.98 -9.15 3.30
CA PRO A 24 6.87 -9.74 4.29
C PRO A 24 6.11 -10.69 5.21
N MET A 25 6.65 -11.87 5.44
CA MET A 25 6.04 -12.90 6.27
C MET A 25 7.07 -13.45 7.25
N THR A 26 6.61 -13.91 8.40
CA THR A 26 7.49 -14.63 9.33
C THR A 26 8.04 -15.88 8.65
N LYS A 27 9.27 -16.25 8.97
CA LYS A 27 9.92 -17.43 8.39
C LYS A 27 9.11 -18.71 8.66
N ALA A 28 9.02 -19.57 7.67
CA ALA A 28 8.41 -20.89 7.81
C ALA A 28 9.18 -21.75 8.81
N VAL A 29 8.47 -22.56 9.58
CA VAL A 29 9.06 -23.56 10.46
C VAL A 29 9.17 -24.87 9.70
N SER A 30 10.40 -25.38 9.53
CA SER A 30 10.65 -26.61 8.74
C SER A 30 10.07 -26.57 7.32
N GLY A 31 10.10 -25.40 6.68
CA GLY A 31 9.55 -25.23 5.33
C GLY A 31 8.02 -25.18 5.25
N LYS A 32 7.34 -25.24 6.39
CA LYS A 32 5.88 -25.21 6.47
C LYS A 32 5.40 -23.92 7.11
N LYS A 33 4.32 -23.38 6.56
CA LYS A 33 3.68 -22.15 6.98
C LYS A 33 2.20 -22.39 7.22
N GLU A 34 1.70 -22.00 8.40
CA GLU A 34 0.27 -21.91 8.63
C GLU A 34 -0.23 -20.59 8.06
N MET A 35 -1.23 -20.66 7.22
CA MET A 35 -1.95 -19.52 6.66
C MET A 35 -3.44 -19.66 6.93
N SER A 36 -4.10 -18.52 7.06
CA SER A 36 -5.55 -18.48 7.23
C SER A 36 -6.18 -17.75 6.06
N PHE A 37 -7.32 -18.22 5.64
CA PHE A 37 -8.09 -17.56 4.57
C PHE A 37 -9.58 -17.55 4.85
N TRP A 38 -10.23 -16.60 4.25
CA TRP A 38 -11.67 -16.42 4.26
C TRP A 38 -12.12 -15.94 2.88
N PHE A 39 -13.13 -16.58 2.33
CA PHE A 39 -13.71 -16.19 1.05
C PHE A 39 -15.15 -15.77 1.23
N SER A 40 -15.57 -14.77 0.49
CA SER A 40 -16.99 -14.43 0.43
C SER A 40 -17.41 -14.14 -1.01
N ARG A 41 -18.63 -14.54 -1.33
CA ARG A 41 -19.31 -14.26 -2.59
C ARG A 41 -20.62 -13.53 -2.31
N VAL A 42 -20.84 -12.43 -3.02
CA VAL A 42 -22.12 -11.72 -3.00
C VAL A 42 -22.90 -12.13 -4.24
N VAL A 43 -24.12 -12.61 -4.03
CA VAL A 43 -25.11 -12.81 -5.09
C VAL A 43 -25.96 -11.54 -5.13
N TYR A 44 -25.72 -10.72 -6.13
CA TYR A 44 -26.26 -9.36 -6.19
C TYR A 44 -27.80 -9.34 -6.24
N ASP A 45 -28.39 -10.19 -7.10
CA ASP A 45 -29.84 -10.22 -7.33
C ASP A 45 -30.63 -10.68 -6.10
N GLU A 46 -30.02 -11.49 -5.25
CA GLU A 46 -30.65 -12.02 -4.02
C GLU A 46 -30.23 -11.22 -2.77
N SER A 47 -29.31 -10.27 -2.90
CA SER A 47 -28.69 -9.52 -1.78
C SER A 47 -28.13 -10.44 -0.69
N LEU A 48 -27.67 -11.64 -1.09
CA LEU A 48 -27.11 -12.65 -0.19
C LEU A 48 -25.58 -12.65 -0.26
N ARG A 49 -24.97 -12.93 0.88
CA ARG A 49 -23.52 -13.18 0.97
C ARG A 49 -23.28 -14.58 1.51
N PHE A 50 -22.57 -15.37 0.74
CA PHE A 50 -22.04 -16.66 1.18
C PHE A 50 -20.57 -16.48 1.56
N ALA A 51 -20.14 -17.15 2.63
CA ALA A 51 -18.76 -17.09 3.08
C ALA A 51 -18.25 -18.48 3.49
N PHE A 52 -16.96 -18.68 3.34
CA PHE A 52 -16.27 -19.86 3.85
C PHE A 52 -14.92 -19.43 4.45
N PRO A 53 -14.61 -19.84 5.68
CA PRO A 53 -15.53 -20.43 6.66
C PRO A 53 -16.63 -19.47 7.08
N ASP A 54 -17.57 -19.95 7.89
CA ASP A 54 -18.68 -19.15 8.42
C ASP A 54 -18.17 -18.20 9.53
N ALA A 55 -17.41 -17.20 9.10
CA ALA A 55 -16.84 -16.16 9.94
C ALA A 55 -17.51 -14.82 9.65
N PHE A 56 -17.94 -14.13 10.70
CA PHE A 56 -18.66 -12.87 10.59
C PHE A 56 -17.75 -11.70 10.95
N TYR A 57 -17.57 -10.77 10.02
CA TYR A 57 -16.72 -9.58 10.21
C TYR A 57 -17.21 -8.62 11.32
N SER A 58 -18.45 -8.80 11.81
CA SER A 58 -18.96 -8.06 12.97
C SER A 58 -18.52 -8.65 14.32
N ARG A 59 -17.90 -9.83 14.35
CA ARG A 59 -17.41 -10.46 15.57
C ARG A 59 -15.94 -10.09 15.81
N ASN A 60 -15.58 -9.90 17.07
CA ASN A 60 -14.17 -9.67 17.47
C ASN A 60 -13.25 -10.85 17.14
N THR A 61 -13.81 -12.05 16.94
CA THR A 61 -13.10 -13.27 16.59
C THR A 61 -12.96 -13.48 15.09
N PHE A 62 -13.42 -12.55 14.25
CA PHE A 62 -13.47 -12.71 12.80
C PHE A 62 -12.21 -13.31 12.17
N ILE A 63 -11.04 -12.76 12.49
CA ILE A 63 -9.76 -13.25 11.95
C ILE A 63 -9.39 -14.62 12.54
N GLN A 64 -9.75 -14.88 13.77
CA GLN A 64 -9.48 -16.16 14.46
C GLN A 64 -10.34 -17.30 13.89
N ASP A 65 -11.51 -16.97 13.37
CA ASP A 65 -12.46 -17.92 12.78
C ASP A 65 -12.11 -18.30 11.33
N TRP A 66 -11.04 -17.74 10.75
CA TRP A 66 -10.60 -18.06 9.40
C TRP A 66 -10.09 -19.48 9.29
N HIS A 67 -10.31 -20.08 8.13
CA HIS A 67 -9.86 -21.44 7.87
C HIS A 67 -8.33 -21.51 7.78
N ARG A 68 -7.71 -22.38 8.56
CA ARG A 68 -6.26 -22.54 8.62
C ARG A 68 -5.82 -23.70 7.73
N VAL A 69 -4.78 -23.45 6.96
CA VAL A 69 -4.11 -24.46 6.15
C VAL A 69 -2.61 -24.38 6.36
N GLU A 70 -1.99 -25.53 6.36
CA GLU A 70 -0.55 -25.65 6.36
C GLU A 70 -0.06 -25.82 4.92
N VAL A 71 0.80 -24.92 4.47
CA VAL A 71 1.32 -24.87 3.12
C VAL A 71 2.84 -24.90 3.14
N ASN A 72 3.44 -25.46 2.09
CA ASN A 72 4.88 -25.39 1.91
C ASN A 72 5.25 -23.97 1.46
N GLN A 73 6.19 -23.36 2.17
CA GLN A 73 6.73 -22.06 1.80
C GLN A 73 8.17 -22.25 1.30
N GLU A 74 8.40 -21.83 0.06
CA GLU A 74 9.75 -21.71 -0.48
C GLU A 74 10.28 -20.29 -0.24
N ASP A 75 11.57 -20.17 0.06
CA ASP A 75 12.22 -18.87 0.17
C ASP A 75 12.29 -18.26 -1.23
N SER A 76 11.79 -17.04 -1.34
CA SER A 76 11.87 -16.24 -2.57
C SER A 76 12.59 -14.93 -2.30
N SER A 77 13.36 -14.48 -3.28
CA SER A 77 13.96 -13.15 -3.27
C SER A 77 13.41 -12.34 -4.43
N SER A 78 13.20 -11.04 -4.22
CA SER A 78 12.81 -10.11 -5.28
C SER A 78 13.54 -8.78 -5.13
N PHE A 79 13.82 -8.17 -6.26
CA PHE A 79 14.36 -6.82 -6.32
C PHE A 79 13.58 -6.05 -7.39
N GLU A 80 12.91 -5.00 -6.96
CA GLU A 80 12.05 -4.18 -7.79
C GLU A 80 12.58 -2.75 -7.80
N VAL A 81 12.58 -2.11 -8.96
CA VAL A 81 13.08 -0.75 -9.16
C VAL A 81 12.05 0.02 -9.96
N TYR A 82 11.69 1.20 -9.46
CA TYR A 82 10.72 2.09 -10.06
C TYR A 82 11.36 3.45 -10.37
N PRO A 83 12.04 3.59 -11.53
CA PRO A 83 12.56 4.88 -11.95
C PRO A 83 11.41 5.79 -12.37
N TYR A 84 11.52 7.06 -12.05
CA TYR A 84 10.57 8.06 -12.52
C TYR A 84 11.29 9.30 -13.08
N PHE A 85 10.59 9.95 -14.00
CA PHE A 85 10.98 11.20 -14.58
C PHE A 85 9.75 12.11 -14.69
N SER A 86 9.85 13.32 -14.17
CA SER A 86 8.82 14.34 -14.38
C SER A 86 9.40 15.57 -15.07
N TYR A 87 8.60 16.16 -15.95
CA TYR A 87 8.90 17.40 -16.64
C TYR A 87 7.72 18.32 -16.51
N THR A 88 7.91 19.46 -15.87
CA THR A 88 6.88 20.47 -15.70
C THR A 88 7.26 21.73 -16.46
N HIS A 89 6.36 22.20 -17.32
CA HIS A 89 6.49 23.45 -18.04
C HIS A 89 5.48 24.45 -17.48
N ASN A 90 5.98 25.48 -16.81
CA ASN A 90 5.13 26.53 -16.22
C ASN A 90 5.23 27.78 -17.05
N LEU A 91 4.05 28.30 -17.46
CA LEU A 91 3.90 29.61 -18.07
C LEU A 91 3.46 30.59 -16.98
N HIS A 92 4.32 31.54 -16.65
CA HIS A 92 3.97 32.61 -15.71
C HIS A 92 3.64 33.87 -16.51
N ASN A 93 2.34 34.21 -16.56
CA ASN A 93 1.83 35.39 -17.26
C ASN A 93 1.70 36.57 -16.28
N SER A 94 2.79 37.28 -16.04
CA SER A 94 2.86 38.45 -15.14
C SER A 94 3.37 39.69 -15.90
N GLY A 95 2.75 40.00 -17.05
CA GLY A 95 3.13 41.17 -17.84
C GLY A 95 4.30 40.99 -18.79
N SER A 96 5.10 39.96 -18.64
CA SER A 96 6.02 39.43 -19.62
C SER A 96 6.04 37.92 -19.48
N ASP A 97 5.86 37.18 -20.56
CA ASP A 97 5.82 35.72 -20.57
C ASP A 97 7.17 35.16 -20.07
N THR A 98 7.20 34.63 -18.87
CA THR A 98 8.37 33.95 -18.32
C THR A 98 8.10 32.46 -18.28
N TYR A 99 8.93 31.69 -18.97
CA TYR A 99 8.85 30.23 -19.00
C TYR A 99 9.81 29.66 -17.96
N SER A 100 9.32 28.79 -17.09
CA SER A 100 10.16 27.98 -16.24
C SER A 100 9.96 26.49 -16.53
N ASN A 101 11.07 25.79 -16.67
CA ASN A 101 11.06 24.34 -16.87
C ASN A 101 11.65 23.67 -15.64
N ASP A 102 10.91 22.74 -15.08
CA ASP A 102 11.41 21.90 -13.98
C ASP A 102 11.51 20.45 -14.46
N LYS A 103 12.67 19.84 -14.19
CA LYS A 103 12.96 18.44 -14.51
C LYS A 103 13.34 17.72 -13.25
N LYS A 104 12.63 16.69 -12.92
CA LYS A 104 12.92 15.85 -11.76
C LYS A 104 13.11 14.42 -12.18
N THR A 105 14.07 13.77 -11.57
CA THR A 105 14.34 12.34 -11.74
C THR A 105 14.56 11.73 -10.39
N GLY A 106 14.04 10.56 -10.18
CA GLY A 106 14.28 9.81 -8.97
C GLY A 106 14.03 8.32 -9.18
N LEU A 107 14.16 7.59 -8.10
CA LEU A 107 14.15 6.14 -8.10
C LEU A 107 13.60 5.63 -6.77
N ASP A 108 12.63 4.75 -6.83
CA ASP A 108 12.21 3.93 -5.70
C ASP A 108 12.67 2.50 -5.91
N PHE A 109 13.07 1.82 -4.85
CA PHE A 109 13.41 0.41 -4.91
C PHE A 109 12.86 -0.36 -3.72
N ILE A 110 12.53 -1.61 -3.97
CA ILE A 110 12.09 -2.57 -2.96
C ILE A 110 12.95 -3.81 -3.12
N TRP A 111 13.66 -4.17 -2.06
CA TRP A 111 14.47 -5.37 -2.03
C TRP A 111 13.99 -6.34 -0.94
N ARG A 112 13.62 -7.52 -1.35
CA ARG A 112 13.24 -8.62 -0.48
C ARG A 112 14.25 -9.75 -0.63
N PRO A 113 15.31 -9.79 0.20
CA PRO A 113 16.30 -10.87 0.14
C PRO A 113 15.72 -12.24 0.52
N ASN A 114 14.65 -12.26 1.27
CA ASN A 114 13.87 -13.43 1.65
C ASN A 114 12.45 -13.01 2.04
N ASN A 115 11.59 -13.98 2.36
CA ASN A 115 10.19 -13.74 2.69
C ASN A 115 9.95 -12.96 4.01
N SER A 116 10.97 -12.79 4.84
CA SER A 116 10.84 -12.16 6.17
C SER A 116 11.39 -10.74 6.25
N ILE A 117 12.18 -10.32 5.26
CA ILE A 117 12.86 -9.02 5.25
C ILE A 117 12.46 -8.25 3.99
N GLN A 118 12.06 -7.02 4.18
CA GLN A 118 11.87 -6.05 3.11
C GLN A 118 12.65 -4.78 3.41
N LEU A 119 13.43 -4.33 2.45
CA LEU A 119 14.11 -3.04 2.45
C LEU A 119 13.50 -2.20 1.35
N THR A 120 13.00 -1.02 1.73
CA THR A 120 12.45 -0.04 0.79
C THR A 120 13.28 1.23 0.86
N GLY A 121 13.64 1.78 -0.29
CA GLY A 121 14.41 3.01 -0.35
C GLY A 121 13.97 3.91 -1.49
N THR A 122 14.18 5.21 -1.32
CA THR A 122 13.89 6.22 -2.33
C THR A 122 15.07 7.16 -2.50
N VAL A 123 15.36 7.56 -3.73
CA VAL A 123 16.36 8.53 -4.08
C VAL A 123 15.67 9.68 -4.81
N ARG A 124 15.75 10.89 -4.26
CA ARG A 124 15.06 12.09 -4.74
C ARG A 124 13.55 11.85 -4.90
N PRO A 125 12.82 11.58 -3.81
CA PRO A 125 11.38 11.35 -3.87
C PRO A 125 10.67 12.52 -4.55
N ASP A 126 9.89 12.23 -5.59
CA ASP A 126 9.12 13.26 -6.28
C ASP A 126 7.72 13.41 -5.66
N PHE A 127 7.31 14.65 -5.50
CA PHE A 127 5.96 15.02 -5.10
C PHE A 127 5.03 15.25 -6.30
N GLY A 128 5.55 15.24 -7.53
CA GLY A 128 4.81 15.61 -8.72
C GLY A 128 3.70 14.66 -9.14
N GLN A 129 3.71 13.42 -8.63
CA GLN A 129 2.63 12.44 -8.87
C GLN A 129 1.56 12.47 -7.78
N VAL A 130 1.76 13.27 -6.76
CA VAL A 130 0.84 13.40 -5.64
C VAL A 130 -0.12 14.53 -5.93
N GLU A 131 -1.40 14.27 -5.75
CA GLU A 131 -2.45 15.27 -5.80
C GLU A 131 -2.06 16.47 -4.92
N SER A 132 -2.12 17.68 -5.49
CA SER A 132 -1.78 18.90 -4.76
C SER A 132 -2.65 19.01 -3.52
N ASP A 133 -2.04 19.46 -2.43
CA ASP A 133 -2.80 19.70 -1.21
C ASP A 133 -3.75 20.88 -1.41
N ASP A 134 -4.91 20.81 -0.77
CA ASP A 134 -5.85 21.92 -0.73
C ASP A 134 -5.21 23.12 -0.04
N LEU A 135 -5.50 24.31 -0.58
CA LEU A 135 -5.02 25.54 0.04
C LEU A 135 -5.73 25.76 1.38
N VAL A 136 -5.03 25.49 2.46
CA VAL A 136 -5.53 25.76 3.82
C VAL A 136 -5.01 27.10 4.29
N VAL A 137 -5.91 28.06 4.45
CA VAL A 137 -5.59 29.38 5.05
C VAL A 137 -5.64 29.21 6.56
N ASN A 138 -4.48 29.10 7.20
CA ASN A 138 -4.37 28.94 8.65
C ASN A 138 -4.08 30.32 9.30
N PHE A 139 -5.01 30.84 10.09
CA PHE A 139 -4.85 32.06 10.88
C PHE A 139 -4.43 31.79 12.32
N SER A 140 -4.19 30.52 12.69
CA SER A 140 -3.77 30.15 14.03
C SER A 140 -2.24 30.14 14.16
N ALA A 141 -1.74 30.19 15.40
CA ALA A 141 -0.31 30.05 15.68
C ALA A 141 0.18 28.57 15.61
N PHE A 142 -0.71 27.63 15.32
CA PHE A 142 -0.39 26.21 15.27
C PHE A 142 -0.15 25.76 13.83
N GLU A 143 0.84 24.90 13.64
CA GLU A 143 1.13 24.29 12.34
C GLU A 143 -0.05 23.42 11.88
N THR A 144 -0.40 23.52 10.59
CA THR A 144 -1.40 22.64 10.00
C THR A 144 -0.71 21.36 9.53
N PHE A 145 -1.10 20.23 10.09
CA PHE A 145 -0.61 18.92 9.67
C PHE A 145 -1.42 18.42 8.47
N MET A 146 -0.73 18.11 7.38
CA MET A 146 -1.32 17.54 6.18
C MET A 146 -1.01 16.03 6.11
N SER A 147 -1.96 15.26 5.64
CA SER A 147 -1.77 13.81 5.47
C SER A 147 -0.66 13.52 4.45
N GLU A 148 0.12 12.48 4.71
CA GLU A 148 1.12 12.00 3.78
C GLU A 148 0.43 11.30 2.59
N LYS A 149 0.81 11.69 1.37
CA LYS A 149 0.24 11.14 0.13
C LYS A 149 1.29 10.43 -0.74
N ARG A 150 2.57 10.56 -0.41
CA ARG A 150 3.64 9.94 -1.20
C ARG A 150 3.66 8.43 -1.00
N PRO A 151 3.65 7.62 -2.08
CA PRO A 151 3.58 6.16 -2.00
C PRO A 151 4.62 5.54 -1.07
N PHE A 152 5.87 5.98 -1.16
CA PHE A 152 6.95 5.48 -0.31
C PHE A 152 6.66 5.58 1.20
N PHE A 153 6.09 6.71 1.63
CA PHE A 153 5.80 6.94 3.06
C PHE A 153 4.45 6.37 3.50
N THR A 154 3.51 6.20 2.57
CA THR A 154 2.18 5.66 2.88
C THR A 154 2.18 4.13 2.99
N GLU A 155 3.08 3.43 2.29
CA GLU A 155 3.16 1.97 2.31
C GLU A 155 3.35 1.40 3.73
N ASN A 156 4.11 2.11 4.58
CA ASN A 156 4.42 1.68 5.94
C ASN A 156 3.87 2.64 7.01
N GLN A 157 2.87 3.43 6.67
CA GLN A 157 2.33 4.46 7.55
C GLN A 157 1.88 3.91 8.91
N GLY A 158 1.32 2.71 8.94
CA GLY A 158 0.90 2.04 10.18
C GLY A 158 2.03 1.77 11.19
N LEU A 159 3.29 1.73 10.74
CA LEU A 159 4.45 1.57 11.62
C LEU A 159 4.86 2.90 12.28
N PHE A 160 4.52 4.02 11.65
CA PHE A 160 4.90 5.36 12.11
C PHE A 160 3.76 6.09 12.81
N ASN A 161 2.51 5.68 12.57
CA ASN A 161 1.35 6.19 13.29
C ASN A 161 1.23 5.48 14.64
N SER A 162 1.83 6.05 15.67
CA SER A 162 1.49 5.69 17.03
C SER A 162 0.51 6.73 17.57
N GLU A 163 -0.65 6.28 18.04
CA GLU A 163 -1.61 7.12 18.73
C GLU A 163 -0.99 7.61 20.05
N MET A 164 -0.61 8.86 20.08
CA MET A 164 -0.18 9.54 21.28
C MET A 164 -1.39 10.18 21.99
N PRO A 165 -1.37 10.32 23.31
CA PRO A 165 -2.51 10.84 24.07
C PRO A 165 -3.03 12.24 23.69
N ASN A 166 -2.27 13.01 22.91
CA ASN A 166 -2.58 14.40 22.55
C ASN A 166 -2.65 14.61 21.02
N GLU A 167 -2.90 13.58 20.24
CA GLU A 167 -2.84 13.63 18.76
C GLU A 167 -1.47 14.06 18.22
N ASP A 168 -0.42 13.99 19.04
CA ASP A 168 0.94 14.29 18.61
C ASP A 168 1.46 13.21 17.66
N VAL A 169 2.19 13.64 16.63
CA VAL A 169 2.79 12.76 15.62
C VAL A 169 4.29 12.60 15.93
N ILE A 170 4.75 11.36 16.13
CA ILE A 170 6.17 11.09 16.42
C ILE A 170 7.06 11.48 15.24
N LEU A 171 6.58 11.23 14.01
CA LEU A 171 7.32 11.50 12.79
C LEU A 171 6.41 12.17 11.76
N TYR A 172 6.70 13.44 11.46
CA TYR A 172 6.02 14.14 10.37
C TYR A 172 6.84 14.01 9.08
N THR A 173 6.51 13.02 8.28
CA THR A 173 7.26 12.64 7.06
C THR A 173 7.28 13.73 6.01
N ARG A 174 6.28 14.60 5.98
CA ARG A 174 6.17 15.74 5.05
C ARG A 174 7.34 16.74 5.13
N ARG A 175 8.06 16.77 6.25
CA ARG A 175 9.28 17.58 6.38
C ARG A 175 10.48 16.98 5.68
N ILE A 176 10.42 15.68 5.33
CA ILE A 176 11.50 15.00 4.63
C ILE A 176 11.42 15.35 3.14
N GLY A 177 12.47 16.02 2.62
CA GLY A 177 12.54 16.40 1.21
C GLY A 177 11.86 17.73 0.86
N SER A 178 11.33 18.47 1.83
CA SER A 178 10.92 19.86 1.67
C SER A 178 12.16 20.75 1.77
N GLY A 179 12.78 21.05 0.66
CA GLY A 179 13.93 21.93 0.53
C GLY A 179 13.74 22.92 -0.61
#